data_dfc141755e8f75a5ebee3110b8e3ef53
#
_entry.id   dfc141755e8f75a5ebee3110b8e3ef53
#
_cell.length_a   1.000
_cell.length_b   1.000
_cell.length_c   1.000
_cell.angle_alpha   90.00
_cell.angle_beta   90.00
_cell.angle_gamma   90.00
#
_symmetry.space_group_name_H-M   'P 1'
#
loop_
_entity.id
_entity.type
_entity.pdbx_description
1 polymer ?
#
loop_
_entity_poly.entity_id
_entity_poly.type
_entity_poly.pdbx_seq_one_letter_code
_entity_poly.pdbx_strand_id
1 'polypeptide(L)'
;YSKATGTLLVNENSNINTLLDLKGKHLGIAGGVYDKTWLLFRAYSKSKYDIDLKDIVNPLFASAPILYKKMQDDSLQAAINFWHFNAKLESKNIKALIEISEILKELDIQKDVSFVGWTFDTKFANENKDLINAFLKASKESKEILKNSDEEWNRIKEQMSVKNDKEFEALKNGYKKGIIEEF
;
A
#
# COMPACT_ATOMS: atom_id res chain seq x y z
N TYR A 1 8.25 -1.70 -11.17
CA TYR A 1 8.39 -2.93 -10.39
C TYR A 1 7.08 -3.37 -9.77
N SER A 2 6.33 -2.47 -9.12
CA SER A 2 5.03 -2.79 -8.54
C SER A 2 4.10 -1.59 -8.53
N LYS A 3 2.82 -1.81 -8.82
CA LYS A 3 1.74 -0.83 -8.61
C LYS A 3 1.09 -0.97 -7.22
N ALA A 4 1.54 -1.92 -6.40
CA ALA A 4 1.07 -2.04 -5.02
C ALA A 4 1.49 -0.83 -4.20
N THR A 5 0.51 -0.12 -3.68
CA THR A 5 0.71 0.96 -2.72
C THR A 5 -0.22 0.73 -1.54
N GLY A 6 0.05 1.41 -0.44
CA GLY A 6 -0.90 1.42 0.66
C GLY A 6 -2.18 2.18 0.29
N THR A 7 -3.16 2.12 1.17
CA THR A 7 -4.36 2.96 1.10
C THR A 7 -4.74 3.42 2.49
N LEU A 8 -5.77 4.27 2.57
CA LEU A 8 -6.38 4.68 3.82
C LEU A 8 -7.41 3.65 4.24
N LEU A 9 -7.16 3.01 5.37
CA LEU A 9 -8.07 2.06 6.00
C LEU A 9 -8.82 2.71 7.15
N VAL A 10 -10.05 2.26 7.36
CA VAL A 10 -10.91 2.66 8.50
C VAL A 10 -11.54 1.44 9.14
N ASN A 11 -11.77 1.50 10.46
CA ASN A 11 -12.57 0.50 11.15
C ASN A 11 -14.02 0.56 10.66
N GLU A 12 -14.64 -0.57 10.39
CA GLU A 12 -16.03 -0.63 9.90
C GLU A 12 -17.02 0.05 10.85
N ASN A 13 -16.76 0.01 12.16
CA ASN A 13 -17.60 0.60 13.20
C ASN A 13 -17.28 2.08 13.49
N SER A 14 -16.38 2.72 12.73
CA SER A 14 -15.91 4.08 13.02
C SER A 14 -16.85 5.20 12.59
N ASN A 15 -17.93 4.91 11.85
CA ASN A 15 -18.78 5.88 11.16
C ASN A 15 -18.02 6.82 10.20
N ILE A 16 -16.84 6.39 9.70
CA ILE A 16 -16.07 7.11 8.71
C ILE A 16 -16.39 6.50 7.34
N ASN A 17 -17.10 7.25 6.50
CA ASN A 17 -17.53 6.80 5.17
C ASN A 17 -16.96 7.67 4.04
N THR A 18 -16.48 8.87 4.37
CA THR A 18 -15.86 9.82 3.44
C THR A 18 -14.60 10.43 4.07
N LEU A 19 -13.76 11.10 3.27
CA LEU A 19 -12.62 11.86 3.80
C LEU A 19 -13.05 13.00 4.73
N LEU A 20 -14.24 13.58 4.51
CA LEU A 20 -14.74 14.68 5.33
C LEU A 20 -15.11 14.22 6.76
N ASP A 21 -15.46 12.95 6.94
CA ASP A 21 -15.73 12.37 8.25
C ASP A 21 -14.47 12.24 9.12
N LEU A 22 -13.30 12.42 8.53
CA LEU A 22 -12.02 12.48 9.24
C LEU A 22 -11.76 13.83 9.93
N LYS A 23 -12.62 14.83 9.71
CA LYS A 23 -12.43 16.16 10.31
C LYS A 23 -12.29 16.08 11.84
N GLY A 24 -11.18 16.64 12.34
CA GLY A 24 -10.84 16.64 13.78
C GLY A 24 -10.36 15.29 14.32
N LYS A 25 -10.34 14.22 13.52
CA LYS A 25 -9.88 12.89 13.97
C LYS A 25 -8.38 12.71 13.79
N HIS A 26 -7.80 11.79 14.55
CA HIS A 26 -6.44 11.35 14.31
C HIS A 26 -6.37 10.43 13.09
N LEU A 27 -5.44 10.75 12.18
CA LEU A 27 -5.12 9.93 11.02
C LEU A 27 -3.67 9.45 11.13
N GLY A 28 -3.48 8.14 11.26
CA GLY A 28 -2.16 7.53 11.22
C GLY A 28 -1.57 7.54 9.80
N ILE A 29 -0.29 7.86 9.67
CA ILE A 29 0.41 7.94 8.38
C ILE A 29 1.76 7.25 8.49
N ALA A 30 1.93 6.14 7.79
CA ALA A 30 3.22 5.47 7.65
C ALA A 30 4.08 6.20 6.60
N GLY A 31 5.42 6.22 6.81
CA GLY A 31 6.34 6.81 5.84
C GLY A 31 6.59 8.32 5.98
N GLY A 32 5.83 9.02 6.85
CA GLY A 32 6.06 10.43 7.16
C GLY A 32 5.39 11.42 6.22
N VAL A 33 5.76 12.71 6.32
CA VAL A 33 5.10 13.84 5.64
C VAL A 33 5.18 13.80 4.12
N TYR A 34 6.15 13.09 3.58
CA TYR A 34 6.37 12.92 2.13
C TYR A 34 5.94 11.55 1.60
N ASP A 35 5.21 10.75 2.39
CA ASP A 35 4.70 9.47 1.91
C ASP A 35 3.80 9.68 0.69
N LYS A 36 4.04 8.87 -0.36
CA LYS A 36 3.33 9.01 -1.64
C LYS A 36 1.82 8.82 -1.51
N THR A 37 1.38 7.88 -0.68
CA THR A 37 -0.05 7.61 -0.47
C THR A 37 -0.71 8.77 0.26
N TRP A 38 -0.04 9.32 1.29
CA TRP A 38 -0.50 10.53 1.97
C TRP A 38 -0.65 11.71 1.00
N LEU A 39 0.34 11.94 0.13
CA LEU A 39 0.29 13.02 -0.86
C LEU A 39 -0.83 12.80 -1.88
N LEU A 40 -1.09 11.55 -2.31
CA LEU A 40 -2.21 11.22 -3.20
C LEU A 40 -3.56 11.53 -2.54
N PHE A 41 -3.78 11.16 -1.28
CA PHE A 41 -5.02 11.48 -0.56
C PHE A 41 -5.22 12.97 -0.35
N ARG A 42 -4.16 13.73 -0.12
CA ARG A 42 -4.23 15.20 -0.04
C ARG A 42 -4.60 15.83 -1.38
N ALA A 43 -3.95 15.38 -2.46
CA ALA A 43 -4.26 15.85 -3.82
C ALA A 43 -5.71 15.53 -4.20
N TYR A 44 -6.16 14.31 -3.94
CA TYR A 44 -7.55 13.90 -4.18
C TYR A 44 -8.56 14.74 -3.37
N SER A 45 -8.29 14.95 -2.09
CA SER A 45 -9.16 15.78 -1.23
C SER A 45 -9.22 17.22 -1.75
N LYS A 46 -8.09 17.76 -2.22
CA LYS A 46 -8.02 19.09 -2.81
C LYS A 46 -8.78 19.18 -4.14
N SER A 47 -8.63 18.17 -5.01
CA SER A 47 -9.34 18.12 -6.30
C SER A 47 -10.86 18.02 -6.10
N LYS A 48 -11.29 17.05 -5.29
CA LYS A 48 -12.70 16.70 -5.16
C LYS A 48 -13.53 17.63 -4.26
N TYR A 49 -12.91 18.17 -3.20
CA TYR A 49 -13.60 18.92 -2.15
C TYR A 49 -13.07 20.35 -1.96
N ASP A 50 -12.05 20.76 -2.71
CA ASP A 50 -11.29 22.02 -2.52
C ASP A 50 -10.68 22.18 -1.11
N ILE A 51 -10.43 21.07 -0.41
CA ILE A 51 -9.90 21.02 0.97
C ILE A 51 -8.62 20.17 0.97
N ASP A 52 -7.53 20.70 1.53
CA ASP A 52 -6.36 19.85 1.81
C ASP A 52 -6.64 19.01 3.05
N LEU A 53 -6.54 17.68 2.92
CA LEU A 53 -6.81 16.74 4.00
C LEU A 53 -6.00 17.05 5.27
N LYS A 54 -4.76 17.54 5.13
CA LYS A 54 -3.91 17.93 6.27
C LYS A 54 -4.49 19.01 7.16
N ASP A 55 -5.37 19.89 6.60
CA ASP A 55 -5.94 21.03 7.32
C ASP A 55 -7.16 20.65 8.17
N ILE A 56 -7.72 19.43 7.94
CA ILE A 56 -8.92 18.97 8.64
C ILE A 56 -8.68 17.78 9.58
N VAL A 57 -7.57 17.06 9.44
CA VAL A 57 -7.21 15.92 10.30
C VAL A 57 -6.11 16.29 11.30
N ASN A 58 -5.93 15.44 12.32
CA ASN A 58 -4.76 15.48 13.21
C ASN A 58 -3.78 14.37 12.78
N PRO A 59 -2.75 14.66 11.94
CA PRO A 59 -1.87 13.64 11.39
C PRO A 59 -0.95 13.05 12.49
N LEU A 60 -0.89 11.72 12.56
CA LEU A 60 0.00 10.96 13.43
C LEU A 60 1.01 10.19 12.59
N PHE A 61 2.22 10.72 12.44
CA PHE A 61 3.29 10.04 11.72
C PHE A 61 3.96 9.00 12.62
N ALA A 62 3.91 7.74 12.20
CA ALA A 62 4.50 6.63 12.95
C ALA A 62 4.95 5.50 12.02
N SER A 63 5.72 4.54 12.56
CA SER A 63 6.12 3.38 11.76
C SER A 63 4.91 2.48 11.45
N ALA A 64 4.96 1.82 10.30
CA ALA A 64 3.89 0.94 9.81
C ALA A 64 3.45 -0.14 10.82
N PRO A 65 4.36 -0.83 11.56
CA PRO A 65 3.97 -1.79 12.59
C PRO A 65 3.21 -1.16 13.77
N ILE A 66 3.58 0.06 14.17
CA ILE A 66 2.89 0.78 15.27
C ILE A 66 1.47 1.12 14.85
N LEU A 67 1.27 1.66 13.64
CA LEU A 67 -0.06 1.98 13.13
C LEU A 67 -0.91 0.72 12.96
N TYR A 68 -0.32 -0.37 12.45
CA TYR A 68 -0.98 -1.66 12.34
C TYR A 68 -1.52 -2.14 13.69
N LYS A 69 -0.71 -2.07 14.76
CA LYS A 69 -1.14 -2.45 16.11
C LYS A 69 -2.26 -1.54 16.62
N LYS A 70 -2.13 -0.22 16.46
CA LYS A 70 -3.14 0.76 16.90
C LYS A 70 -4.50 0.61 16.19
N MET A 71 -4.49 0.20 14.93
CA MET A 71 -5.72 -0.15 14.20
C MET A 71 -6.34 -1.45 14.71
N GLN A 72 -5.52 -2.43 15.15
CA GLN A 72 -6.00 -3.69 15.67
C GLN A 72 -6.64 -3.60 17.07
N ASP A 73 -6.16 -2.69 17.91
CA ASP A 73 -6.64 -2.49 19.29
C ASP A 73 -7.63 -1.31 19.41
N ASP A 74 -8.14 -0.83 18.28
CA ASP A 74 -9.10 0.29 18.15
C ASP A 74 -8.63 1.63 18.74
N SER A 75 -7.34 1.76 19.11
CA SER A 75 -6.78 3.03 19.58
C SER A 75 -6.57 4.04 18.46
N LEU A 76 -6.74 3.63 17.20
CA LEU A 76 -6.75 4.46 16.02
C LEU A 76 -7.81 3.95 15.03
N GLN A 77 -8.72 4.83 14.60
CA GLN A 77 -9.84 4.46 13.71
C GLN A 77 -9.54 4.58 12.23
N ALA A 78 -8.48 5.30 11.85
CA ALA A 78 -8.11 5.51 10.46
C ALA A 78 -6.58 5.58 10.30
N ALA A 79 -6.02 4.89 9.31
CA ALA A 79 -4.61 4.96 9.00
C ALA A 79 -4.32 4.75 7.51
N ILE A 80 -3.34 5.50 6.99
CA ILE A 80 -2.64 5.21 5.74
C ILE A 80 -1.44 4.35 6.09
N ASN A 81 -1.38 3.14 5.54
CA ASN A 81 -0.31 2.20 5.83
C ASN A 81 0.17 1.51 4.54
N PHE A 82 1.27 0.77 4.61
CA PHE A 82 1.80 0.05 3.46
C PHE A 82 0.91 -1.15 3.09
N TRP A 83 0.88 -1.50 1.81
CA TRP A 83 -0.04 -2.49 1.25
C TRP A 83 -0.09 -3.82 2.02
N HIS A 84 1.04 -4.34 2.50
CA HIS A 84 1.11 -5.61 3.21
C HIS A 84 0.55 -5.55 4.63
N PHE A 85 0.62 -4.39 5.30
CA PHE A 85 -0.10 -4.18 6.56
C PHE A 85 -1.59 -3.99 6.32
N ASN A 86 -1.96 -3.30 5.24
CA ASN A 86 -3.36 -3.13 4.84
C ASN A 86 -4.02 -4.48 4.56
N ALA A 87 -3.40 -5.34 3.76
CA ALA A 87 -3.90 -6.69 3.48
C ALA A 87 -4.17 -7.50 4.76
N LYS A 88 -3.26 -7.41 5.75
CA LYS A 88 -3.47 -8.05 7.07
C LYS A 88 -4.61 -7.42 7.87
N LEU A 89 -4.85 -6.12 7.77
CA LEU A 89 -5.95 -5.42 8.46
C LEU A 89 -7.31 -5.70 7.80
N GLU A 90 -7.38 -5.70 6.48
CA GLU A 90 -8.60 -6.03 5.72
C GLU A 90 -9.14 -7.43 6.04
N SER A 91 -8.25 -8.34 6.49
CA SER A 91 -8.68 -9.63 7.01
C SER A 91 -9.49 -9.55 8.33
N LYS A 92 -9.65 -8.35 8.95
CA LYS A 92 -10.16 -8.15 10.33
C LYS A 92 -11.25 -7.09 10.47
N ASN A 93 -12.17 -6.97 9.51
CA ASN A 93 -13.24 -5.96 9.52
C ASN A 93 -12.73 -4.51 9.50
N ILE A 94 -11.60 -4.29 8.85
CA ILE A 94 -11.02 -2.98 8.55
C ILE A 94 -11.01 -2.85 7.03
N LYS A 95 -11.60 -1.80 6.50
CA LYS A 95 -11.82 -1.63 5.05
C LYS A 95 -11.09 -0.43 4.48
N ALA A 96 -10.79 -0.48 3.20
CA ALA A 96 -10.36 0.70 2.46
C ALA A 96 -11.50 1.73 2.42
N LEU A 97 -11.19 2.98 2.75
CA LEU A 97 -12.16 4.09 2.67
C LEU A 97 -12.41 4.49 1.22
N ILE A 98 -11.34 4.52 0.42
CA ILE A 98 -11.37 4.86 -1.01
C ILE A 98 -10.30 4.00 -1.69
N GLU A 99 -10.65 3.41 -2.81
CA GLU A 99 -9.71 2.66 -3.62
C GLU A 99 -8.70 3.60 -4.32
N ILE A 100 -7.44 3.21 -4.39
CA ILE A 100 -6.41 4.01 -5.06
C ILE A 100 -6.74 4.25 -6.54
N SER A 101 -7.41 3.30 -7.19
CA SER A 101 -7.88 3.46 -8.58
C SER A 101 -8.86 4.62 -8.76
N GLU A 102 -9.72 4.88 -7.76
CA GLU A 102 -10.61 6.04 -7.77
C GLU A 102 -9.82 7.35 -7.64
N ILE A 103 -8.82 7.38 -6.75
CA ILE A 103 -7.93 8.53 -6.58
C ILE A 103 -7.18 8.84 -7.87
N LEU A 104 -6.59 7.83 -8.51
CA LEU A 104 -5.85 7.99 -9.75
C LEU A 104 -6.75 8.52 -10.87
N LYS A 105 -7.98 8.01 -10.97
CA LYS A 105 -8.98 8.48 -11.94
C LYS A 105 -9.35 9.94 -11.71
N GLU A 106 -9.60 10.34 -10.47
CA GLU A 106 -9.93 11.74 -10.13
C GLU A 106 -8.79 12.70 -10.46
N LEU A 107 -7.54 12.25 -10.29
CA LEU A 107 -6.34 13.04 -10.55
C LEU A 107 -5.84 12.94 -12.00
N ASP A 108 -6.58 12.29 -12.89
CA ASP A 108 -6.19 12.04 -14.30
C ASP A 108 -4.83 11.35 -14.43
N ILE A 109 -4.51 10.46 -13.50
CA ILE A 109 -3.28 9.67 -13.51
C ILE A 109 -3.57 8.31 -14.15
N GLN A 110 -2.70 7.88 -15.07
CA GLN A 110 -2.83 6.58 -15.74
C GLN A 110 -2.88 5.42 -14.72
N LYS A 111 -3.74 4.42 -14.99
CA LYS A 111 -4.01 3.30 -14.08
C LYS A 111 -2.79 2.42 -13.78
N ASP A 112 -1.85 2.32 -14.69
CA ASP A 112 -0.71 1.39 -14.63
C ASP A 112 0.61 2.04 -14.19
N VAL A 113 0.51 3.11 -13.40
CA VAL A 113 1.67 3.76 -12.80
C VAL A 113 2.37 2.81 -11.81
N SER A 114 3.67 2.63 -12.01
CA SER A 114 4.52 1.93 -11.04
C SER A 114 4.83 2.84 -9.85
N PHE A 115 4.36 2.47 -8.67
CA PHE A 115 4.62 3.22 -7.43
C PHE A 115 5.91 2.79 -6.73
N VAL A 116 6.45 1.64 -7.08
CA VAL A 116 7.66 1.07 -6.48
C VAL A 116 8.57 0.56 -7.57
N GLY A 117 9.85 0.92 -7.50
CA GLY A 117 10.88 0.50 -8.45
C GLY A 117 12.14 0.01 -7.75
N TRP A 118 13.00 -0.71 -8.47
CA TRP A 118 14.36 -0.96 -8.05
C TRP A 118 15.19 0.29 -8.29
N THR A 119 16.01 0.66 -7.33
CA THR A 119 16.97 1.76 -7.44
C THR A 119 18.38 1.23 -7.20
N PHE A 120 19.33 1.71 -7.99
CA PHE A 120 20.72 1.32 -7.92
C PHE A 120 21.59 2.58 -7.89
N ASP A 121 22.73 2.52 -7.22
CA ASP A 121 23.75 3.55 -7.38
C ASP A 121 24.19 3.64 -8.84
N THR A 122 24.29 4.85 -9.37
CA THR A 122 24.57 5.08 -10.80
C THR A 122 25.92 4.51 -11.23
N LYS A 123 26.96 4.68 -10.40
CA LYS A 123 28.30 4.15 -10.70
C LYS A 123 28.28 2.63 -10.70
N PHE A 124 27.70 2.02 -9.64
CA PHE A 124 27.56 0.57 -9.54
C PHE A 124 26.79 0.00 -10.75
N ALA A 125 25.68 0.61 -11.15
CA ALA A 125 24.86 0.15 -12.27
C ALA A 125 25.63 0.23 -13.60
N ASN A 126 26.40 1.29 -13.82
CA ASN A 126 27.21 1.45 -15.04
C ASN A 126 28.36 0.45 -15.12
N GLU A 127 28.99 0.14 -13.99
CA GLU A 127 30.10 -0.80 -13.91
C GLU A 127 29.64 -2.27 -13.96
N ASN A 128 28.35 -2.55 -13.64
CA ASN A 128 27.82 -3.91 -13.48
C ASN A 128 26.54 -4.17 -14.30
N LYS A 129 26.49 -3.69 -15.54
CA LYS A 129 25.27 -3.76 -16.38
C LYS A 129 24.70 -5.16 -16.52
N ASP A 130 25.55 -6.17 -16.73
CA ASP A 130 25.12 -7.55 -16.90
C ASP A 130 24.50 -8.11 -15.60
N LEU A 131 25.07 -7.77 -14.45
CA LEU A 131 24.52 -8.14 -13.14
C LEU A 131 23.16 -7.48 -12.91
N ILE A 132 23.00 -6.19 -13.21
CA ILE A 132 21.73 -5.48 -13.11
C ILE A 132 20.67 -6.12 -14.02
N ASN A 133 21.01 -6.41 -15.27
CA ASN A 133 20.11 -7.07 -16.21
C ASN A 133 19.69 -8.46 -15.74
N ALA A 134 20.64 -9.26 -15.22
CA ALA A 134 20.34 -10.58 -14.65
C ALA A 134 19.40 -10.48 -13.42
N PHE A 135 19.64 -9.50 -12.54
CA PHE A 135 18.78 -9.24 -11.39
C PHE A 135 17.36 -8.85 -11.82
N LEU A 136 17.21 -7.93 -12.77
CA LEU A 136 15.90 -7.50 -13.26
C LEU A 136 15.15 -8.65 -13.93
N LYS A 137 15.84 -9.48 -14.71
CA LYS A 137 15.28 -10.70 -15.30
C LYS A 137 14.80 -11.67 -14.22
N ALA A 138 15.64 -12.01 -13.25
CA ALA A 138 15.26 -12.88 -12.14
C ALA A 138 14.08 -12.34 -11.33
N SER A 139 14.04 -11.02 -11.09
CA SER A 139 12.92 -10.34 -10.43
C SER A 139 11.61 -10.48 -11.22
N LYS A 140 11.66 -10.37 -12.56
CA LYS A 140 10.49 -10.59 -13.42
C LYS A 140 10.03 -12.04 -13.40
N GLU A 141 10.94 -12.98 -13.59
CA GLU A 141 10.65 -14.41 -13.54
C GLU A 141 10.02 -14.84 -12.21
N SER A 142 10.56 -14.34 -11.07
CA SER A 142 9.99 -14.62 -9.75
C SER A 142 8.54 -14.15 -9.60
N LYS A 143 8.18 -13.01 -10.20
CA LYS A 143 6.81 -12.51 -10.19
C LYS A 143 5.88 -13.36 -11.05
N GLU A 144 6.34 -13.79 -12.22
CA GLU A 144 5.57 -14.69 -13.07
C GLU A 144 5.30 -16.04 -12.38
N ILE A 145 6.28 -16.58 -11.68
CA ILE A 145 6.13 -17.79 -10.86
C ILE A 145 5.05 -17.57 -9.79
N LEU A 146 5.17 -16.50 -8.97
CA LEU A 146 4.22 -16.19 -7.90
C LEU A 146 2.83 -15.77 -8.42
N LYS A 147 2.73 -15.24 -9.65
CA LYS A 147 1.44 -14.96 -10.29
C LYS A 147 0.68 -16.26 -10.57
N ASN A 148 1.38 -17.30 -11.01
CA ASN A 148 0.77 -18.49 -11.61
C ASN A 148 0.82 -19.76 -10.75
N SER A 149 1.63 -19.80 -9.69
CA SER A 149 1.83 -21.02 -8.87
C SER A 149 1.39 -20.83 -7.43
N ASP A 150 0.32 -21.54 -7.04
CA ASP A 150 -0.09 -21.62 -5.64
C ASP A 150 0.82 -22.54 -4.80
N GLU A 151 1.51 -23.49 -5.44
CA GLU A 151 2.52 -24.33 -4.79
C GLU A 151 3.69 -23.48 -4.26
N GLU A 152 4.18 -22.53 -5.06
CA GLU A 152 5.26 -21.64 -4.65
C GLU A 152 4.84 -20.70 -3.51
N TRP A 153 3.58 -20.26 -3.49
CA TRP A 153 3.04 -19.52 -2.35
C TRP A 153 3.04 -20.35 -1.09
N ASN A 154 2.64 -21.64 -1.17
CA ASN A 154 2.66 -22.53 -0.02
C ASN A 154 4.09 -22.78 0.46
N ARG A 155 5.07 -22.88 -0.45
CA ARG A 155 6.48 -23.06 -0.11
C ARG A 155 7.08 -21.90 0.68
N ILE A 156 6.65 -20.65 0.40
CA ILE A 156 7.15 -19.47 1.10
C ILE A 156 6.28 -19.02 2.29
N LYS A 157 5.16 -19.72 2.56
CA LYS A 157 4.18 -19.32 3.57
C LYS A 157 4.79 -19.14 4.96
N GLU A 158 5.70 -19.99 5.37
CA GLU A 158 6.38 -19.89 6.68
C GLU A 158 7.20 -18.59 6.82
N GLN A 159 7.87 -18.16 5.73
CA GLN A 159 8.65 -16.94 5.72
C GLN A 159 7.78 -15.67 5.73
N MET A 160 6.51 -15.76 5.35
CA MET A 160 5.60 -14.61 5.31
C MET A 160 5.13 -14.15 6.70
N SER A 161 5.42 -14.89 7.76
CA SER A 161 5.03 -14.56 9.14
C SER A 161 3.53 -14.26 9.28
N VAL A 162 2.69 -15.07 8.63
CA VAL A 162 1.23 -14.98 8.69
C VAL A 162 0.68 -15.74 9.90
N LYS A 163 -0.42 -15.24 10.48
CA LYS A 163 -1.04 -15.85 11.66
C LYS A 163 -2.07 -16.92 11.34
N ASN A 164 -2.63 -16.88 10.14
CA ASN A 164 -3.69 -17.79 9.68
C ASN A 164 -3.83 -17.72 8.15
N ASP A 165 -4.65 -18.61 7.60
CA ASP A 165 -4.89 -18.69 6.15
C ASP A 165 -5.52 -17.43 5.56
N LYS A 166 -6.37 -16.72 6.32
CA LYS A 166 -7.01 -15.49 5.86
C LYS A 166 -5.97 -14.37 5.63
N GLU A 167 -5.01 -14.21 6.54
CA GLU A 167 -3.88 -13.28 6.33
C GLU A 167 -2.99 -13.71 5.17
N PHE A 168 -2.75 -15.02 5.01
CA PHE A 168 -1.99 -15.57 3.89
C PHE A 168 -2.62 -15.22 2.54
N GLU A 169 -3.90 -15.52 2.39
CA GLU A 169 -4.63 -15.24 1.15
C GLU A 169 -4.71 -13.72 0.87
N ALA A 170 -4.91 -12.90 1.89
CA ALA A 170 -4.92 -11.45 1.75
C ALA A 170 -3.58 -10.91 1.23
N LEU A 171 -2.45 -11.37 1.79
CA LEU A 171 -1.12 -11.00 1.32
C LEU A 171 -0.82 -11.49 -0.09
N LYS A 172 -1.15 -12.75 -0.41
CA LYS A 172 -1.01 -13.33 -1.74
C LYS A 172 -1.78 -12.52 -2.79
N ASN A 173 -3.05 -12.21 -2.50
CA ASN A 173 -3.90 -11.44 -3.39
C ASN A 173 -3.40 -9.99 -3.55
N GLY A 174 -2.99 -9.35 -2.45
CA GLY A 174 -2.41 -8.01 -2.49
C GLY A 174 -1.13 -7.93 -3.32
N TYR A 175 -0.26 -8.94 -3.20
CA TYR A 175 0.94 -9.04 -4.03
C TYR A 175 0.61 -9.22 -5.51
N LYS A 176 -0.30 -10.18 -5.84
CA LYS A 176 -0.71 -10.44 -7.23
C LYS A 176 -1.32 -9.21 -7.89
N LYS A 177 -2.16 -8.45 -7.19
CA LYS A 177 -2.71 -7.17 -7.67
C LYS A 177 -1.65 -6.11 -7.97
N GLY A 178 -0.50 -6.16 -7.30
CA GLY A 178 0.62 -5.23 -7.49
C GLY A 178 1.53 -5.56 -8.67
N ILE A 179 1.40 -6.71 -9.32
CA ILE A 179 2.24 -7.11 -10.44
C ILE A 179 1.92 -6.23 -11.66
N ILE A 180 2.97 -5.72 -12.30
CA ILE A 180 2.87 -4.98 -13.56
C ILE A 180 3.01 -6.00 -14.70
N GLU A 181 2.09 -5.98 -15.63
CA GLU A 181 2.05 -6.96 -16.73
C GLU A 181 2.93 -6.55 -17.92
N GLU A 182 3.08 -5.24 -18.14
CA GLU A 182 3.91 -4.68 -19.22
C GLU A 182 5.05 -3.84 -18.63
N PHE A 183 6.28 -4.04 -19.16
CA PHE A 183 7.47 -3.26 -18.85
C PHE A 183 8.02 -2.63 -20.11
#